data_84bfa50dca26ebf6cfb33788e5d9d241
#
_entry.id   84bfa50dca26ebf6cfb33788e5d9d241
#
_cell.length_a   1.000
_cell.length_b   1.000
_cell.length_c   1.000
_cell.angle_alpha   90.00
_cell.angle_beta   90.00
_cell.angle_gamma   90.00
#
_symmetry.space_group_name_H-M   'P 1'
#
loop_
_entity.id
_entity.type
_entity.pdbx_description
1 polymer ?
#
loop_
_entity_poly.entity_id
_entity_poly.type
_entity_poly.pdbx_seq_one_letter_code
_entity_poly.pdbx_strand_id
1 'polypeptide(L)'
;MTNHWDIDVSHSAIHFHVRHMVISKVHGRFAKFTGALQLDPQDLTRSSVEVTIDAASLDTQVADRDAHLKSADFLDVAKYPQLSFRSRKVEKAGAGYRVTGDLELHGVKGEVVLDAEFAGTGKDPWGNERAGFAAKASLDRRDYGLVWNAALEAGGVLVGEKVEISIELEAVKKVAAASSAA
;
A
#
# COMPACT_ATOMS: atom_id res chain seq x y z
N MET A 1 -8.60 -9.99 -21.85
CA MET A 1 -8.12 -8.62 -22.16
C MET A 1 -8.08 -7.82 -20.87
N THR A 2 -6.97 -7.12 -20.63
CA THR A 2 -6.85 -6.20 -19.51
C THR A 2 -7.61 -4.91 -19.77
N ASN A 3 -8.27 -4.39 -18.74
CA ASN A 3 -8.95 -3.10 -18.76
C ASN A 3 -8.31 -2.19 -17.70
N HIS A 4 -8.37 -0.89 -17.94
CA HIS A 4 -7.90 0.10 -16.99
C HIS A 4 -8.94 0.34 -15.90
N TRP A 5 -8.50 0.35 -14.64
CA TRP A 5 -9.30 0.61 -13.45
C TRP A 5 -8.59 1.63 -12.59
N ASP A 6 -9.30 2.66 -12.15
CA ASP A 6 -8.75 3.63 -11.19
C ASP A 6 -9.09 3.20 -9.77
N ILE A 7 -8.16 3.39 -8.85
CA ILE A 7 -8.40 3.12 -7.42
C ILE A 7 -9.38 4.15 -6.89
N ASP A 8 -10.46 3.68 -6.27
CA ASP A 8 -11.40 4.52 -5.54
C ASP A 8 -10.86 4.73 -4.12
N VAL A 9 -10.20 5.86 -3.91
CA VAL A 9 -9.57 6.20 -2.63
C VAL A 9 -10.58 6.38 -1.49
N SER A 10 -11.85 6.68 -1.82
CA SER A 10 -12.91 6.83 -0.80
C SER A 10 -13.36 5.50 -0.20
N HIS A 11 -13.13 4.39 -0.92
CA HIS A 11 -13.44 3.02 -0.50
C HIS A 11 -12.19 2.14 -0.38
N SER A 12 -11.01 2.75 -0.28
CA SER A 12 -9.74 2.05 -0.15
C SER A 12 -8.97 2.55 1.06
N ALA A 13 -8.14 1.69 1.65
CA ALA A 13 -7.34 2.03 2.80
C ALA A 13 -5.99 1.33 2.77
N ILE A 14 -4.94 2.05 3.17
CA ILE A 14 -3.60 1.52 3.36
C ILE A 14 -3.23 1.73 4.83
N HIS A 15 -3.18 0.62 5.57
CA HIS A 15 -2.84 0.59 6.98
C HIS A 15 -1.51 -0.12 7.21
N PHE A 16 -0.85 0.26 8.30
CA PHE A 16 0.32 -0.45 8.80
C PHE A 16 0.30 -0.51 10.32
N HIS A 17 1.05 -1.44 10.88
CA HIS A 17 1.36 -1.43 12.30
C HIS A 17 2.79 -1.89 12.57
N VAL A 18 3.34 -1.39 13.68
CA VAL A 18 4.68 -1.72 14.16
C VAL A 18 4.62 -1.99 15.66
N ARG A 19 5.40 -2.93 16.16
CA ARG A 19 5.51 -3.16 17.60
C ARG A 19 6.20 -2.00 18.28
N HIS A 20 5.66 -1.61 19.45
CA HIS A 20 6.21 -0.59 20.33
C HIS A 20 6.51 -1.22 21.69
N MET A 21 7.72 -1.05 22.17
CA MET A 21 8.21 -1.61 23.44
C MET A 21 8.00 -3.12 23.59
N VAL A 22 7.91 -3.88 22.49
CA VAL A 22 7.58 -5.32 22.44
C VAL A 22 6.15 -5.68 22.90
N ILE A 23 5.49 -4.83 23.65
CA ILE A 23 4.22 -5.11 24.35
C ILE A 23 2.96 -4.62 23.64
N SER A 24 3.06 -3.61 22.77
CA SER A 24 1.92 -3.03 22.06
C SER A 24 2.19 -2.83 20.57
N LYS A 25 1.15 -2.49 19.83
CA LYS A 25 1.24 -2.14 18.42
C LYS A 25 0.84 -0.68 18.22
N VAL A 26 1.64 0.06 17.46
CA VAL A 26 1.24 1.35 16.93
C VAL A 26 0.66 1.14 15.55
N HIS A 27 -0.59 1.58 15.35
CA HIS A 27 -1.28 1.53 14.07
C HIS A 27 -1.21 2.88 13.39
N GLY A 28 -1.04 2.86 12.09
CA GLY A 28 -1.08 4.05 11.27
C GLY A 28 -1.69 3.78 9.90
N ARG A 29 -1.93 4.86 9.18
CA ARG A 29 -2.43 4.83 7.80
C ARG A 29 -1.79 5.91 6.96
N PHE A 30 -1.91 5.77 5.64
CA PHE A 30 -1.67 6.85 4.70
C PHE A 30 -3.02 7.33 4.15
N ALA A 31 -3.36 8.59 4.42
CA ALA A 31 -4.67 9.15 4.08
C ALA A 31 -4.78 9.59 2.61
N LYS A 32 -3.65 9.79 1.92
CA LYS A 32 -3.63 10.25 0.52
C LYS A 32 -2.76 9.33 -0.33
N PHE A 33 -3.38 8.74 -1.33
CA PHE A 33 -2.72 7.92 -2.33
C PHE A 33 -3.55 7.93 -3.62
N THR A 34 -2.93 7.55 -4.72
CA THR A 34 -3.57 7.35 -6.02
C THR A 34 -3.02 6.10 -6.65
N GLY A 35 -3.73 5.55 -7.61
CA GLY A 35 -3.22 4.39 -8.33
C GLY A 35 -4.20 3.86 -9.34
N ALA A 36 -3.71 2.90 -10.11
CA ALA A 36 -4.48 2.25 -11.16
C ALA A 36 -4.10 0.77 -11.30
N LEU A 37 -5.05 0.01 -11.82
CA LEU A 37 -4.85 -1.39 -12.17
C LEU A 37 -5.09 -1.57 -13.68
N GLN A 38 -4.26 -2.42 -14.28
CA GLN A 38 -4.62 -3.11 -15.52
C GLN A 38 -5.17 -4.47 -15.09
N LEU A 39 -6.47 -4.64 -15.14
CA LEU A 39 -7.14 -5.81 -14.58
C LEU A 39 -7.73 -6.69 -15.68
N ASP A 40 -7.41 -7.98 -15.65
CA ASP A 40 -8.12 -9.02 -16.39
C ASP A 40 -8.92 -9.87 -15.39
N PRO A 41 -10.23 -9.62 -15.22
CA PRO A 41 -11.04 -10.35 -14.24
C PRO A 41 -11.16 -11.86 -14.51
N GLN A 42 -10.86 -12.30 -15.71
CA GLN A 42 -10.89 -13.71 -16.10
C GLN A 42 -9.57 -14.41 -15.78
N ASP A 43 -8.47 -13.66 -15.76
CA ASP A 43 -7.15 -14.17 -15.44
C ASP A 43 -6.31 -13.10 -14.73
N LEU A 44 -6.40 -13.06 -13.40
CA LEU A 44 -5.71 -12.05 -12.59
C LEU A 44 -4.18 -12.15 -12.69
N THR A 45 -3.62 -13.26 -13.15
CA THR A 45 -2.17 -13.37 -13.36
C THR A 45 -1.65 -12.46 -14.48
N ARG A 46 -2.55 -11.93 -15.30
CA ARG A 46 -2.27 -10.97 -16.36
C ARG A 46 -2.47 -9.51 -15.95
N SER A 47 -2.78 -9.31 -14.68
CA SER A 47 -3.07 -7.99 -14.14
C SER A 47 -1.81 -7.33 -13.57
N SER A 48 -1.87 -6.00 -13.43
CA SER A 48 -0.82 -5.21 -12.78
C SER A 48 -1.43 -4.06 -11.98
N VAL A 49 -0.70 -3.57 -10.99
CA VAL A 49 -1.09 -2.45 -10.14
C VAL A 49 0.07 -1.48 -9.94
N GLU A 50 -0.25 -0.20 -9.95
CA GLU A 50 0.66 0.89 -9.60
C GLU A 50 -0.02 1.79 -8.58
N VAL A 51 0.71 2.16 -7.53
CA VAL A 51 0.22 3.04 -6.46
C VAL A 51 1.29 4.08 -6.13
N THR A 52 0.87 5.31 -5.94
CA THR A 52 1.70 6.40 -5.40
C THR A 52 1.03 6.93 -4.13
N ILE A 53 1.81 7.03 -3.06
CA ILE A 53 1.36 7.41 -1.73
C ILE A 53 2.04 8.71 -1.33
N ASP A 54 1.28 9.69 -0.84
CA ASP A 54 1.81 10.90 -0.22
C ASP A 54 2.38 10.55 1.16
N ALA A 55 3.70 10.63 1.31
CA ALA A 55 4.38 10.29 2.56
C ALA A 55 3.93 11.18 3.73
N ALA A 56 3.64 12.46 3.46
CA ALA A 56 3.15 13.40 4.47
C ALA A 56 1.73 13.11 4.95
N SER A 57 0.99 12.25 4.25
CA SER A 57 -0.36 11.82 4.65
C SER A 57 -0.39 10.76 5.74
N LEU A 58 0.78 10.34 6.25
CA LEU A 58 0.89 9.44 7.39
C LEU A 58 0.13 9.98 8.60
N ASP A 59 -0.69 9.13 9.19
CA ASP A 59 -1.53 9.46 10.34
C ASP A 59 -1.58 8.27 11.31
N THR A 60 -1.08 8.49 12.52
CA THR A 60 -1.18 7.55 13.65
C THR A 60 -2.09 8.08 14.76
N GLN A 61 -2.83 9.18 14.50
CA GLN A 61 -3.74 9.85 15.44
C GLN A 61 -3.06 10.50 16.65
N VAL A 62 -1.75 10.70 16.61
CA VAL A 62 -0.97 11.41 17.63
C VAL A 62 -0.03 12.38 16.92
N ALA A 63 -0.31 13.68 17.02
CA ALA A 63 0.37 14.73 16.26
C ALA A 63 1.89 14.74 16.45
N ASP A 64 2.39 14.62 17.69
CA ASP A 64 3.83 14.62 17.98
C ASP A 64 4.53 13.38 17.40
N ARG A 65 3.88 12.23 17.45
CA ARG A 65 4.39 11.01 16.84
C ARG A 65 4.41 11.13 15.32
N ASP A 66 3.37 11.66 14.73
CA ASP A 66 3.29 11.86 13.28
C ASP A 66 4.37 12.84 12.80
N ALA A 67 4.62 13.91 13.53
CA ALA A 67 5.70 14.85 13.24
C ALA A 67 7.08 14.15 13.27
N HIS A 68 7.34 13.30 14.27
CA HIS A 68 8.59 12.54 14.36
C HIS A 68 8.72 11.50 13.24
N LEU A 69 7.64 10.78 12.90
CA LEU A 69 7.65 9.79 11.81
C LEU A 69 7.85 10.43 10.42
N LYS A 70 7.48 11.70 10.26
CA LYS A 70 7.70 12.48 9.02
C LYS A 70 9.07 13.14 8.96
N SER A 71 9.78 13.22 10.07
CA SER A 71 11.09 13.85 10.18
C SER A 71 12.20 13.03 9.52
N ALA A 72 13.41 13.61 9.48
CA ALA A 72 14.63 12.95 8.97
C ALA A 72 15.03 11.68 9.75
N ASP A 73 14.52 11.48 10.97
CA ASP A 73 14.74 10.25 11.74
C ASP A 73 14.00 9.04 11.13
N PHE A 74 12.94 9.28 10.35
CA PHE A 74 12.12 8.24 9.72
C PHE A 74 11.89 8.51 8.24
N LEU A 75 10.68 8.87 7.83
CA LEU A 75 10.32 8.97 6.41
C LEU A 75 11.01 10.11 5.67
N ASP A 76 11.46 11.14 6.38
CA ASP A 76 12.08 12.34 5.78
C ASP A 76 11.25 12.88 4.59
N VAL A 77 9.99 13.20 4.86
CA VAL A 77 9.01 13.55 3.82
C VAL A 77 9.39 14.81 3.03
N ALA A 78 10.23 15.66 3.60
CA ALA A 78 10.76 16.84 2.90
C ALA A 78 11.68 16.44 1.76
N LYS A 79 12.44 15.37 1.92
CA LYS A 79 13.36 14.83 0.91
C LYS A 79 12.72 13.75 0.06
N TYR A 80 11.88 12.93 0.66
CA TYR A 80 11.19 11.80 0.02
C TYR A 80 9.67 11.95 0.17
N PRO A 81 9.03 12.83 -0.64
CA PRO A 81 7.61 13.18 -0.46
C PRO A 81 6.64 12.07 -0.82
N GLN A 82 7.10 11.03 -1.53
CA GLN A 82 6.25 9.96 -2.03
C GLN A 82 6.83 8.58 -1.76
N LEU A 83 5.93 7.60 -1.54
CA LEU A 83 6.20 6.19 -1.69
C LEU A 83 5.54 5.72 -2.99
N SER A 84 6.12 4.74 -3.66
CA SER A 84 5.51 4.13 -4.84
C SER A 84 5.63 2.61 -4.82
N PHE A 85 4.61 1.94 -5.34
CA PHE A 85 4.63 0.50 -5.58
C PHE A 85 4.23 0.20 -7.01
N ARG A 86 4.98 -0.68 -7.66
CA ARG A 86 4.66 -1.19 -8.99
C ARG A 86 4.81 -2.72 -9.01
N SER A 87 3.72 -3.42 -9.33
CA SER A 87 3.78 -4.87 -9.48
C SER A 87 4.59 -5.27 -10.72
N ARG A 88 5.32 -6.38 -10.59
CA ARG A 88 6.06 -7.01 -11.69
C ARG A 88 5.45 -8.35 -12.08
N LYS A 89 4.79 -9.02 -11.12
CA LYS A 89 4.24 -10.36 -11.33
C LYS A 89 3.05 -10.60 -10.41
N VAL A 90 2.05 -11.29 -10.96
CA VAL A 90 0.90 -11.80 -10.22
C VAL A 90 0.81 -13.30 -10.44
N GLU A 91 0.76 -14.09 -9.38
CA GLU A 91 0.73 -15.55 -9.42
C GLU A 91 -0.39 -16.08 -8.53
N LYS A 92 -0.99 -17.20 -8.92
CA LYS A 92 -1.90 -17.92 -8.00
C LYS A 92 -1.11 -18.49 -6.82
N ALA A 93 -1.66 -18.34 -5.62
CA ALA A 93 -1.08 -18.85 -4.39
C ALA A 93 -2.22 -19.36 -3.47
N GLY A 94 -2.43 -20.67 -3.47
CA GLY A 94 -3.56 -21.26 -2.75
C GLY A 94 -4.90 -20.74 -3.26
N ALA A 95 -5.73 -20.22 -2.36
CA ALA A 95 -7.03 -19.63 -2.70
C ALA A 95 -6.93 -18.16 -3.17
N GLY A 96 -5.76 -17.53 -3.00
CA GLY A 96 -5.51 -16.13 -3.36
C GLY A 96 -4.42 -15.98 -4.40
N TYR A 97 -3.72 -14.85 -4.30
CA TYR A 97 -2.69 -14.44 -5.24
C TYR A 97 -1.48 -13.90 -4.50
N ARG A 98 -0.32 -14.04 -5.13
CA ARG A 98 0.91 -13.38 -4.71
C ARG A 98 1.25 -12.31 -5.74
N VAL A 99 1.35 -11.07 -5.28
CA VAL A 99 1.72 -9.92 -6.11
C VAL A 99 3.12 -9.48 -5.71
N THR A 100 4.09 -9.77 -6.57
CA THR A 100 5.48 -9.35 -6.38
C THR A 100 5.70 -8.03 -7.09
N GLY A 101 6.30 -7.07 -6.42
CA GLY A 101 6.58 -5.77 -7.01
C GLY A 101 7.70 -5.01 -6.32
N ASP A 102 7.98 -3.85 -6.86
CA ASP A 102 8.99 -2.93 -6.34
C ASP A 102 8.30 -1.85 -5.50
N LEU A 103 8.73 -1.71 -4.24
CA LEU A 103 8.39 -0.61 -3.36
C LEU A 103 9.57 0.36 -3.32
N GLU A 104 9.30 1.63 -3.61
CA GLU A 104 10.24 2.71 -3.35
C GLU A 104 9.77 3.46 -2.09
N LEU A 105 10.61 3.47 -1.08
CA LEU A 105 10.36 4.04 0.23
C LEU A 105 11.64 4.69 0.74
N HIS A 106 11.58 5.93 1.20
CA HIS A 106 12.75 6.64 1.72
C HIS A 106 13.93 6.69 0.72
N GLY A 107 13.61 6.80 -0.58
CA GLY A 107 14.60 6.80 -1.67
C GLY A 107 15.28 5.45 -1.93
N VAL A 108 14.82 4.38 -1.28
CA VAL A 108 15.35 3.02 -1.47
C VAL A 108 14.29 2.16 -2.15
N LYS A 109 14.71 1.45 -3.20
CA LYS A 109 13.87 0.51 -3.92
C LYS A 109 14.12 -0.91 -3.42
N GLY A 110 13.06 -1.60 -3.02
CA GLY A 110 13.11 -2.97 -2.56
C GLY A 110 11.96 -3.81 -3.10
N GLU A 111 12.14 -5.11 -3.16
CA GLU A 111 11.09 -6.04 -3.52
C GLU A 111 10.15 -6.28 -2.35
N VAL A 112 8.84 -6.22 -2.61
CA VAL A 112 7.79 -6.58 -1.66
C VAL A 112 6.85 -7.57 -2.31
N VAL A 113 6.41 -8.55 -1.52
CA VAL A 113 5.41 -9.54 -1.92
C VAL A 113 4.14 -9.29 -1.12
N LEU A 114 3.04 -9.04 -1.83
CA LEU A 114 1.71 -8.91 -1.25
C LEU A 114 0.98 -10.24 -1.38
N ASP A 115 0.45 -10.76 -0.27
CA ASP A 115 -0.54 -11.83 -0.28
C ASP A 115 -1.91 -11.19 -0.48
N ALA A 116 -2.51 -11.43 -1.64
CA ALA A 116 -3.72 -10.75 -2.09
C ALA A 116 -4.90 -11.71 -2.24
N GLU A 117 -6.08 -11.21 -1.91
CA GLU A 117 -7.36 -11.86 -2.12
C GLU A 117 -8.22 -11.01 -3.07
N PHE A 118 -8.90 -11.65 -3.98
CA PHE A 118 -9.85 -11.02 -4.87
C PHE A 118 -11.27 -11.25 -4.37
N ALA A 119 -11.95 -10.18 -3.99
CA ALA A 119 -13.32 -10.24 -3.48
C ALA A 119 -14.37 -10.34 -4.58
N GLY A 120 -13.97 -10.18 -5.84
CA GLY A 120 -14.87 -10.23 -7.00
C GLY A 120 -15.11 -8.88 -7.64
N THR A 121 -16.00 -8.90 -8.63
CA THR A 121 -16.50 -7.70 -9.32
C THR A 121 -17.99 -7.54 -9.10
N GLY A 122 -18.47 -6.29 -9.17
CA GLY A 122 -19.89 -5.95 -9.07
C GLY A 122 -20.21 -4.67 -9.82
N LYS A 123 -21.49 -4.33 -9.87
CA LYS A 123 -21.94 -3.03 -10.37
C LYS A 123 -22.52 -2.21 -9.23
N ASP A 124 -22.15 -0.94 -9.17
CA ASP A 124 -22.76 0.00 -8.25
C ASP A 124 -24.15 0.46 -8.77
N PRO A 125 -24.94 1.18 -7.93
CA PRO A 125 -26.27 1.66 -8.35
C PRO A 125 -26.26 2.61 -9.56
N TRP A 126 -25.11 3.18 -9.89
CA TRP A 126 -24.93 4.09 -11.02
C TRP A 126 -24.42 3.38 -12.29
N GLY A 127 -24.22 2.05 -12.21
CA GLY A 127 -23.82 1.21 -13.34
C GLY A 127 -22.32 1.08 -13.56
N ASN A 128 -21.46 1.63 -12.68
CA ASN A 128 -20.03 1.46 -12.78
C ASN A 128 -19.62 0.05 -12.35
N GLU A 129 -18.73 -0.58 -13.11
CA GLU A 129 -18.09 -1.83 -12.69
C GLU A 129 -17.04 -1.57 -11.62
N ARG A 130 -17.11 -2.31 -10.52
CA ARG A 130 -16.20 -2.24 -9.38
C ARG A 130 -15.52 -3.59 -9.13
N ALA A 131 -14.29 -3.55 -8.65
CA ALA A 131 -13.52 -4.72 -8.25
C ALA A 131 -12.94 -4.51 -6.86
N GLY A 132 -13.04 -5.51 -5.98
CA GLY A 132 -12.57 -5.45 -4.60
C GLY A 132 -11.38 -6.38 -4.36
N PHE A 133 -10.43 -5.92 -3.56
CA PHE A 133 -9.22 -6.65 -3.16
C PHE A 133 -8.87 -6.39 -1.71
N ALA A 134 -8.30 -7.40 -1.08
CA ALA A 134 -7.59 -7.25 0.19
C ALA A 134 -6.15 -7.75 0.01
N ALA A 135 -5.19 -7.14 0.67
CA ALA A 135 -3.81 -7.60 0.60
C ALA A 135 -3.09 -7.39 1.92
N LYS A 136 -2.11 -8.23 2.19
CA LYS A 136 -1.21 -8.14 3.34
C LYS A 136 0.23 -8.30 2.90
N ALA A 137 1.13 -7.60 3.59
CA ALA A 137 2.56 -7.75 3.41
C ALA A 137 3.28 -7.44 4.72
N SER A 138 4.55 -7.79 4.78
CA SER A 138 5.45 -7.32 5.83
C SER A 138 6.79 -6.95 5.21
N LEU A 139 7.47 -5.98 5.84
CA LEU A 139 8.82 -5.58 5.46
C LEU A 139 9.65 -5.28 6.71
N ASP A 140 10.95 -5.35 6.56
CA ASP A 140 11.90 -4.82 7.54
C ASP A 140 12.21 -3.35 7.17
N ARG A 141 11.88 -2.43 8.06
CA ARG A 141 12.09 -0.99 7.82
C ARG A 141 13.55 -0.61 7.63
N ARG A 142 14.47 -1.42 8.17
CA ARG A 142 15.91 -1.18 8.05
C ARG A 142 16.41 -1.37 6.62
N ASP A 143 15.78 -2.23 5.84
CA ASP A 143 16.08 -2.45 4.42
C ASP A 143 15.86 -1.18 3.59
N TYR A 144 15.10 -0.23 4.11
CA TYR A 144 14.83 1.08 3.50
C TYR A 144 15.55 2.24 4.21
N GLY A 145 16.54 1.93 5.04
CA GLY A 145 17.29 2.95 5.77
C GLY A 145 16.54 3.61 6.94
N LEU A 146 15.39 3.06 7.35
CA LEU A 146 14.61 3.54 8.49
C LEU A 146 15.13 2.88 9.78
N VAL A 147 16.25 3.36 10.28
CA VAL A 147 17.03 2.68 11.34
C VAL A 147 16.91 3.31 12.72
N TRP A 148 16.25 4.47 12.84
CA TRP A 148 16.10 5.14 14.14
C TRP A 148 15.49 4.22 15.19
N ASN A 149 16.06 4.24 16.39
CA ASN A 149 15.54 3.51 17.53
C ASN A 149 16.08 4.11 18.85
N ALA A 150 15.54 3.66 19.96
CA ALA A 150 16.03 3.94 21.29
C ALA A 150 16.10 2.65 22.10
N ALA A 151 17.18 2.44 22.83
CA ALA A 151 17.33 1.33 23.76
C ALA A 151 16.45 1.54 25.00
N LEU A 152 15.88 0.46 25.52
CA LEU A 152 15.09 0.45 26.76
C LEU A 152 15.96 0.01 27.93
N GLU A 153 15.74 0.59 29.13
CA GLU A 153 16.47 0.23 30.35
C GLU A 153 16.29 -1.25 30.73
N ALA A 154 15.10 -1.80 30.48
CA ALA A 154 14.77 -3.21 30.72
C ALA A 154 15.32 -4.17 29.65
N GLY A 155 16.07 -3.67 28.68
CA GLY A 155 16.51 -4.40 27.49
C GLY A 155 15.51 -4.35 26.34
N GLY A 156 16.02 -4.50 25.12
CA GLY A 156 15.24 -4.38 23.88
C GLY A 156 15.23 -2.96 23.33
N VAL A 157 14.33 -2.71 22.37
CA VAL A 157 14.25 -1.45 21.62
C VAL A 157 12.83 -0.89 21.63
N LEU A 158 12.73 0.44 21.43
CA LEU A 158 11.47 1.16 21.47
C LEU A 158 10.56 0.81 20.29
N VAL A 159 11.12 0.72 19.09
CA VAL A 159 10.37 0.50 17.82
C VAL A 159 10.82 -0.80 17.17
N GLY A 160 9.87 -1.68 16.86
CA GLY A 160 10.12 -2.92 16.14
C GLY A 160 10.66 -2.67 14.73
N GLU A 161 11.32 -3.66 14.18
CA GLU A 161 11.95 -3.60 12.85
C GLU A 161 10.96 -4.00 11.75
N LYS A 162 10.06 -4.90 12.06
CA LYS A 162 9.04 -5.42 11.15
C LYS A 162 7.84 -4.49 11.08
N VAL A 163 7.49 -4.08 9.87
CA VAL A 163 6.27 -3.34 9.55
C VAL A 163 5.28 -4.28 8.89
N GLU A 164 4.10 -4.43 9.49
CA GLU A 164 3.00 -5.19 8.92
C GLU A 164 2.08 -4.24 8.15
N ILE A 165 1.71 -4.63 6.92
CA ILE A 165 0.90 -3.82 6.01
C ILE A 165 -0.42 -4.55 5.75
N SER A 166 -1.52 -3.80 5.76
CA SER A 166 -2.87 -4.29 5.44
C SER A 166 -3.54 -3.30 4.50
N ILE A 167 -4.05 -3.81 3.39
CA ILE A 167 -4.64 -3.01 2.32
C ILE A 167 -6.03 -3.54 2.03
N GLU A 168 -6.99 -2.62 2.00
CA GLU A 168 -8.31 -2.81 1.39
C GLU A 168 -8.38 -1.90 0.17
N LEU A 169 -8.74 -2.46 -0.98
CA LEU A 169 -8.73 -1.72 -2.23
C LEU A 169 -10.00 -1.99 -3.01
N GLU A 170 -10.65 -0.91 -3.42
CA GLU A 170 -11.72 -0.92 -4.39
C GLU A 170 -11.29 -0.14 -5.64
N ALA A 171 -11.55 -0.68 -6.81
CA ALA A 171 -11.24 -0.05 -8.08
C ALA A 171 -12.48 0.07 -8.96
N VAL A 172 -12.54 1.15 -9.73
CA VAL A 172 -13.63 1.43 -10.68
C VAL A 172 -13.09 1.32 -12.11
N LYS A 173 -13.78 0.55 -12.92
CA LYS A 173 -13.40 0.37 -14.32
C LYS A 173 -13.55 1.67 -15.10
N LYS A 174 -12.50 2.07 -15.78
CA LYS A 174 -12.53 3.22 -16.65
C LYS A 174 -13.23 2.85 -17.97
N VAL A 175 -14.34 3.51 -18.25
CA VAL A 175 -14.99 3.37 -19.56
C VAL A 175 -14.13 4.12 -20.57
N ALA A 176 -13.71 3.43 -21.65
CA ALA A 176 -13.04 4.12 -22.75
C ALA A 176 -13.98 5.24 -23.25
N ALA A 177 -13.47 6.47 -23.33
CA ALA A 177 -14.21 7.57 -23.93
C ALA A 177 -14.63 7.13 -25.33
N ALA A 178 -15.95 7.17 -25.63
CA ALA A 178 -16.43 6.93 -26.97
C ALA A 178 -15.70 7.91 -27.90
N SER A 179 -14.91 7.40 -28.86
CA SER A 179 -14.27 8.26 -29.84
C SER A 179 -15.43 8.90 -30.61
N SER A 180 -15.62 10.19 -30.40
CA SER A 180 -16.50 10.99 -31.27
C SER A 180 -15.81 11.03 -32.63
N ALA A 181 -16.18 10.11 -33.50
CA ALA A 181 -15.90 10.26 -34.92
C ALA A 181 -16.77 11.40 -35.43
N ALA A 182 -16.08 12.51 -35.70
CA ALA A 182 -16.65 13.59 -36.50
C ALA A 182 -16.49 13.27 -37.97
#